data_55ece91e458d8d90f86134c7aebe75f8
#
_entry.id   55ece91e458d8d90f86134c7aebe75f8
#
_cell.length_a   1.000
_cell.length_b   1.000
_cell.length_c   1.000
_cell.angle_alpha   90.00
_cell.angle_beta   90.00
_cell.angle_gamma   90.00
#
_symmetry.space_group_name_H-M   'P 1'
#
loop_
_entity.id
_entity.type
_entity.pdbx_description
1 polymer ?
#
loop_
_entity_poly.entity_id
_entity_poly.type
_entity_poly.pdbx_seq_one_letter_code
_entity_poly.pdbx_strand_id
1 'polypeptide(L)'
;GTKNAYDNYYLANPYKQMILSGKVGNKELDDKVRRLLRLAFHTTLNKNRPLGSVASAEHVEAARKIGEEGIVLLQNQNGTLPINLNKTKKIAVIGENAVKMMTVGGGSSSLKVKYETLPLDGIKKRFGKDAEIVFARGYVGDPGGEYNGVVTGQNLKDNRSEKELIDEAVKVAKSADFVVFVGGLNKSEFQDSEGADRKSLSLPYNQDVLISSLAKANKNLAVVLVTGNAVSMPWVKEVPSILQTWYLGSEAGNALASVLAGDANPSGKLPFSFPVKLEDNGAHKLGEFPGNKEEIAAGKGKDKNNPINIKYNEGIFVGYRWHDTKNIKPLFSFGHGLSYTTFEIGKV
;
A
#
# COMPACT_ATOMS: atom_id res chain seq x y z
N GLY A 1 -12.41 -18.57 17.84
CA GLY A 1 -13.60 -18.00 18.45
C GLY A 1 -13.99 -18.74 19.70
N THR A 2 -14.50 -18.05 20.70
CA THR A 2 -15.03 -18.67 21.93
C THR A 2 -16.31 -19.43 21.62
N LYS A 3 -16.54 -20.58 22.24
CA LYS A 3 -17.75 -21.43 22.06
C LYS A 3 -19.08 -20.65 22.17
N ASN A 4 -19.10 -19.53 22.86
CA ASN A 4 -20.29 -18.73 23.13
C ASN A 4 -20.39 -17.45 22.30
N ALA A 5 -19.49 -17.20 21.36
CA ALA A 5 -19.43 -15.94 20.61
C ALA A 5 -20.69 -15.67 19.76
N TYR A 6 -21.40 -16.74 19.36
CA TYR A 6 -22.54 -16.65 18.46
C TYR A 6 -23.88 -16.87 19.14
N ASP A 7 -23.92 -17.40 20.37
CA ASP A 7 -25.18 -17.80 21.06
C ASP A 7 -26.13 -16.64 21.30
N ASN A 8 -25.62 -15.42 21.51
CA ASN A 8 -26.41 -14.21 21.77
C ASN A 8 -26.57 -13.31 20.54
N TYR A 9 -26.13 -13.72 19.36
CA TYR A 9 -26.40 -12.96 18.16
C TYR A 9 -27.88 -13.02 17.79
N TYR A 10 -28.39 -11.94 17.21
CA TYR A 10 -29.82 -11.80 16.87
C TYR A 10 -30.38 -12.97 16.06
N LEU A 11 -29.59 -13.55 15.16
CA LEU A 11 -29.96 -14.69 14.32
C LEU A 11 -29.59 -16.06 14.93
N ALA A 12 -29.18 -16.12 16.18
CA ALA A 12 -28.90 -17.35 16.92
C ALA A 12 -30.04 -17.61 17.97
N ASN A 13 -29.68 -17.79 19.23
CA ASN A 13 -30.67 -18.08 20.28
C ASN A 13 -31.82 -17.07 20.41
N PRO A 14 -31.61 -15.74 20.32
CA PRO A 14 -32.71 -14.79 20.33
C PRO A 14 -33.74 -15.05 19.21
N TYR A 15 -33.29 -15.28 17.98
CA TYR A 15 -34.16 -15.57 16.85
C TYR A 15 -34.90 -16.91 17.02
N LYS A 16 -34.19 -17.95 17.50
CA LYS A 16 -34.78 -19.24 17.82
C LYS A 16 -35.93 -19.10 18.83
N GLN A 17 -35.76 -18.29 19.88
CA GLN A 17 -36.79 -18.05 20.88
C GLN A 17 -37.98 -17.28 20.30
N MET A 18 -37.77 -16.35 19.38
CA MET A 18 -38.82 -15.62 18.69
C MET A 18 -39.71 -16.57 17.85
N ILE A 19 -39.08 -17.54 17.16
CA ILE A 19 -39.81 -18.56 16.38
C ILE A 19 -40.61 -19.49 17.32
N LEU A 20 -39.94 -20.01 18.36
CA LEU A 20 -40.59 -20.93 19.34
C LEU A 20 -41.75 -20.27 20.08
N SER A 21 -41.69 -18.96 20.32
CA SER A 21 -42.78 -18.19 20.97
C SER A 21 -43.86 -17.70 19.99
N GLY A 22 -43.75 -18.01 18.69
CA GLY A 22 -44.70 -17.57 17.67
C GLY A 22 -44.64 -16.10 17.31
N LYS A 23 -43.63 -15.35 17.78
CA LYS A 23 -43.43 -13.94 17.44
C LYS A 23 -42.94 -13.75 16.01
N VAL A 24 -42.27 -14.74 15.44
CA VAL A 24 -41.78 -14.77 14.06
C VAL A 24 -42.24 -16.09 13.45
N GLY A 25 -42.76 -16.04 12.22
CA GLY A 25 -43.19 -17.22 11.49
C GLY A 25 -42.03 -18.00 10.87
N ASN A 26 -42.34 -19.24 10.47
CA ASN A 26 -41.31 -20.09 9.80
C ASN A 26 -40.95 -19.60 8.39
N LYS A 27 -41.79 -18.78 7.75
CA LYS A 27 -41.57 -18.29 6.38
C LYS A 27 -40.22 -17.61 6.22
N GLU A 28 -39.85 -16.77 7.17
CA GLU A 28 -38.55 -16.03 7.16
C GLU A 28 -37.40 -16.98 7.42
N LEU A 29 -37.56 -18.00 8.26
CA LEU A 29 -36.58 -19.06 8.49
C LEU A 29 -36.39 -19.90 7.22
N ASP A 30 -37.47 -20.33 6.60
CA ASP A 30 -37.44 -21.14 5.36
C ASP A 30 -36.80 -20.37 4.23
N ASP A 31 -37.00 -19.04 4.09
CA ASP A 31 -36.35 -18.22 3.10
C ASP A 31 -34.81 -18.15 3.35
N LYS A 32 -34.39 -17.98 4.60
CA LYS A 32 -32.94 -18.00 4.95
C LYS A 32 -32.32 -19.37 4.65
N VAL A 33 -32.97 -20.45 5.03
CA VAL A 33 -32.50 -21.81 4.75
C VAL A 33 -32.44 -22.05 3.25
N ARG A 34 -33.44 -21.63 2.48
CA ARG A 34 -33.47 -21.77 1.01
C ARG A 34 -32.29 -21.01 0.37
N ARG A 35 -31.94 -19.82 0.83
CA ARG A 35 -30.81 -19.04 0.36
C ARG A 35 -29.48 -19.74 0.64
N LEU A 36 -29.31 -20.27 1.85
CA LEU A 36 -28.10 -21.04 2.21
C LEU A 36 -27.99 -22.32 1.41
N LEU A 37 -29.08 -23.07 1.26
CA LEU A 37 -29.09 -24.29 0.44
C LEU A 37 -28.81 -24.00 -1.04
N ARG A 38 -29.38 -22.91 -1.59
CA ARG A 38 -29.07 -22.48 -2.95
C ARG A 38 -27.58 -22.27 -3.15
N LEU A 39 -26.93 -21.55 -2.22
CA LEU A 39 -25.48 -21.35 -2.26
C LEU A 39 -24.74 -22.71 -2.16
N ALA A 40 -25.12 -23.54 -1.20
CA ALA A 40 -24.50 -24.86 -1.02
C ALA A 40 -24.63 -25.75 -2.25
N PHE A 41 -25.81 -25.80 -2.89
CA PHE A 41 -26.03 -26.57 -4.12
C PHE A 41 -25.25 -26.03 -5.33
N HIS A 42 -25.01 -24.70 -5.38
CA HIS A 42 -24.18 -24.12 -6.43
C HIS A 42 -22.66 -24.30 -6.17
N THR A 43 -22.25 -24.55 -4.94
CA THR A 43 -20.84 -24.62 -4.52
C THR A 43 -20.47 -25.99 -3.94
N THR A 44 -20.53 -26.13 -2.65
CA THR A 44 -19.99 -27.29 -1.90
C THR A 44 -20.64 -28.62 -2.26
N LEU A 45 -21.96 -28.62 -2.49
CA LEU A 45 -22.75 -29.83 -2.84
C LEU A 45 -22.79 -30.12 -4.35
N ASN A 46 -22.28 -29.20 -5.18
CA ASN A 46 -22.21 -29.41 -6.64
C ASN A 46 -20.98 -30.28 -6.97
N LYS A 47 -21.19 -31.56 -7.16
CA LYS A 47 -20.13 -32.50 -7.53
C LYS A 47 -19.51 -32.22 -8.91
N ASN A 48 -20.24 -31.54 -9.79
CA ASN A 48 -19.83 -31.24 -11.16
C ASN A 48 -19.24 -29.83 -11.30
N ARG A 49 -19.09 -29.07 -10.19
CA ARG A 49 -18.49 -27.74 -10.29
C ARG A 49 -17.04 -27.86 -10.76
N PRO A 50 -16.60 -27.03 -11.70
CA PRO A 50 -15.19 -27.01 -12.07
C PRO A 50 -14.35 -26.53 -10.88
N LEU A 51 -13.21 -27.17 -10.66
CA LEU A 51 -12.21 -26.65 -9.74
C LEU A 51 -11.56 -25.42 -10.39
N GLY A 52 -11.36 -24.38 -9.60
CA GLY A 52 -10.61 -23.22 -10.04
C GLY A 52 -9.12 -23.55 -10.23
N SER A 53 -8.41 -22.68 -10.88
CA SER A 53 -6.95 -22.71 -10.97
C SER A 53 -6.33 -21.67 -10.04
N VAL A 54 -5.09 -21.89 -9.62
CA VAL A 54 -4.31 -20.97 -8.78
C VAL A 54 -3.03 -20.61 -9.51
N ALA A 55 -2.77 -19.32 -9.67
CA ALA A 55 -1.58 -18.78 -10.33
C ALA A 55 -1.34 -19.41 -11.72
N SER A 56 -2.40 -19.49 -12.55
CA SER A 56 -2.26 -19.81 -13.97
C SER A 56 -1.57 -18.67 -14.72
N ALA A 57 -1.13 -18.88 -15.95
CA ALA A 57 -0.50 -17.84 -16.76
C ALA A 57 -1.43 -16.61 -16.94
N GLU A 58 -2.72 -16.84 -17.12
CA GLU A 58 -3.73 -15.79 -17.24
C GLU A 58 -3.87 -14.99 -15.92
N HIS A 59 -3.83 -15.67 -14.77
CA HIS A 59 -3.85 -14.99 -13.46
C HIS A 59 -2.60 -14.15 -13.24
N VAL A 60 -1.43 -14.65 -13.64
CA VAL A 60 -0.16 -13.91 -13.55
C VAL A 60 -0.22 -12.65 -14.41
N GLU A 61 -0.66 -12.79 -15.66
CA GLU A 61 -0.80 -11.64 -16.56
C GLU A 61 -1.84 -10.63 -16.07
N ALA A 62 -2.98 -11.10 -15.55
CA ALA A 62 -3.99 -10.23 -14.94
C ALA A 62 -3.43 -9.48 -13.72
N ALA A 63 -2.69 -10.16 -12.84
CA ALA A 63 -2.06 -9.55 -11.68
C ALA A 63 -1.04 -8.46 -12.09
N ARG A 64 -0.24 -8.73 -13.12
CA ARG A 64 0.71 -7.75 -13.67
C ARG A 64 0.00 -6.52 -14.21
N LYS A 65 -1.03 -6.70 -15.04
CA LYS A 65 -1.83 -5.59 -15.61
C LYS A 65 -2.53 -4.77 -14.54
N ILE A 66 -3.14 -5.40 -13.54
CA ILE A 66 -3.75 -4.70 -12.40
C ILE A 66 -2.68 -3.84 -11.68
N GLY A 67 -1.48 -4.39 -11.50
CA GLY A 67 -0.36 -3.67 -10.91
C GLY A 67 0.03 -2.45 -11.75
N GLU A 68 0.21 -2.61 -13.06
CA GLU A 68 0.56 -1.53 -14.00
C GLU A 68 -0.48 -0.40 -13.99
N GLU A 69 -1.77 -0.75 -14.06
CA GLU A 69 -2.88 0.20 -14.07
C GLU A 69 -3.10 0.87 -12.70
N GLY A 70 -2.72 0.19 -11.61
CA GLY A 70 -2.81 0.71 -10.24
C GLY A 70 -1.73 1.73 -9.88
N ILE A 71 -0.57 1.71 -10.54
CA ILE A 71 0.53 2.64 -10.28
C ILE A 71 0.11 4.06 -10.62
N VAL A 72 0.35 5.00 -9.68
CA VAL A 72 0.04 6.42 -9.84
C VAL A 72 1.33 7.21 -10.05
N LEU A 73 1.45 7.90 -11.16
CA LEU A 73 2.52 8.88 -11.40
C LEU A 73 2.14 10.19 -10.71
N LEU A 74 2.74 10.45 -9.53
CA LEU A 74 2.46 11.65 -8.75
C LEU A 74 3.15 12.89 -9.29
N GLN A 75 4.37 12.74 -9.78
CA GLN A 75 5.20 13.81 -10.32
C GLN A 75 6.12 13.29 -11.42
N ASN A 76 6.31 14.09 -12.49
CA ASN A 76 7.25 13.76 -13.56
C ASN A 76 7.75 15.05 -14.23
N GLN A 77 8.72 15.69 -13.61
CA GLN A 77 9.33 16.92 -14.13
C GLN A 77 10.28 16.58 -15.29
N ASN A 78 10.26 17.42 -16.31
CA ASN A 78 11.15 17.33 -17.48
C ASN A 78 11.14 15.98 -18.20
N GLY A 79 10.06 15.20 -18.08
CA GLY A 79 10.00 13.86 -18.68
C GLY A 79 11.08 12.92 -18.15
N THR A 80 11.36 12.96 -16.85
CA THR A 80 12.34 12.07 -16.18
C THR A 80 12.00 10.61 -16.39
N LEU A 81 10.72 10.26 -16.36
CA LEU A 81 10.20 8.96 -16.74
C LEU A 81 9.41 9.07 -18.06
N PRO A 82 9.37 8.02 -18.89
CA PRO A 82 10.04 6.72 -18.74
C PRO A 82 11.57 6.81 -18.89
N ILE A 83 12.28 5.81 -18.35
CA ILE A 83 13.75 5.75 -18.40
C ILE A 83 14.20 5.64 -19.87
N ASN A 84 15.03 6.58 -20.32
CA ASN A 84 15.54 6.60 -21.68
C ASN A 84 16.82 5.77 -21.80
N LEU A 85 16.71 4.55 -22.29
CA LEU A 85 17.84 3.61 -22.45
C LEU A 85 18.90 4.06 -23.46
N ASN A 86 18.61 5.01 -24.34
CA ASN A 86 19.62 5.60 -25.22
C ASN A 86 20.65 6.44 -24.44
N LYS A 87 20.21 7.02 -23.30
CA LYS A 87 21.02 7.89 -22.43
C LYS A 87 21.43 7.22 -21.12
N THR A 88 20.81 6.09 -20.76
CA THR A 88 20.99 5.42 -19.46
C THR A 88 21.67 4.08 -19.70
N LYS A 89 22.91 3.94 -19.26
CA LYS A 89 23.70 2.70 -19.35
C LYS A 89 23.95 2.07 -17.98
N LYS A 90 23.71 2.84 -16.91
CA LYS A 90 23.84 2.36 -15.54
C LYS A 90 22.68 2.88 -14.69
N ILE A 91 21.93 1.96 -14.08
CA ILE A 91 20.79 2.25 -13.20
C ILE A 91 21.15 1.81 -11.79
N ALA A 92 21.11 2.73 -10.84
CA ALA A 92 21.19 2.44 -9.41
C ALA A 92 19.79 2.18 -8.84
N VAL A 93 19.56 1.01 -8.29
CA VAL A 93 18.37 0.69 -7.51
C VAL A 93 18.74 0.79 -6.04
N ILE A 94 18.04 1.64 -5.30
CA ILE A 94 18.37 1.95 -3.90
C ILE A 94 17.13 1.79 -3.03
N GLY A 95 17.27 1.15 -1.88
CA GLY A 95 16.20 1.00 -0.89
C GLY A 95 15.89 -0.46 -0.54
N GLU A 96 15.60 -0.71 0.74
CA GLU A 96 15.29 -2.07 1.20
C GLU A 96 14.04 -2.65 0.52
N ASN A 97 13.03 -1.82 0.24
CA ASN A 97 11.81 -2.29 -0.40
C ASN A 97 12.03 -2.82 -1.82
N ALA A 98 13.19 -2.56 -2.42
CA ALA A 98 13.57 -3.17 -3.70
C ALA A 98 13.79 -4.69 -3.60
N VAL A 99 14.12 -5.19 -2.41
CA VAL A 99 14.48 -6.59 -2.16
C VAL A 99 13.62 -7.26 -1.08
N LYS A 100 12.68 -6.54 -0.46
CA LYS A 100 11.82 -7.05 0.60
C LYS A 100 10.51 -7.60 0.04
N MET A 101 10.17 -8.83 0.45
CA MET A 101 8.85 -9.40 0.15
C MET A 101 7.74 -8.67 0.91
N MET A 102 6.67 -8.33 0.22
CA MET A 102 5.54 -7.55 0.75
C MET A 102 4.21 -8.31 0.77
N THR A 103 4.18 -9.55 0.30
CA THR A 103 2.95 -10.38 0.32
C THR A 103 2.68 -11.02 1.67
N VAL A 104 3.69 -11.10 2.55
CA VAL A 104 3.59 -11.64 3.91
C VAL A 104 3.72 -10.52 4.93
N GLY A 105 2.94 -10.59 6.01
CA GLY A 105 2.90 -9.60 7.08
C GLY A 105 1.69 -8.67 7.01
N GLY A 106 1.57 -7.77 7.97
CA GLY A 106 0.49 -6.78 8.04
C GLY A 106 -0.84 -7.31 8.60
N GLY A 107 -0.93 -8.55 9.06
CA GLY A 107 -2.14 -9.14 9.61
C GLY A 107 -2.91 -9.97 8.58
N SER A 108 -4.25 -9.88 8.58
CA SER A 108 -5.14 -10.68 7.72
C SER A 108 -4.95 -10.47 6.23
N SER A 109 -4.25 -9.42 5.82
CA SER A 109 -3.85 -9.17 4.43
C SER A 109 -2.68 -10.05 3.96
N SER A 110 -2.07 -10.82 4.85
CA SER A 110 -0.93 -11.69 4.55
C SER A 110 -1.34 -12.86 3.66
N LEU A 111 -0.56 -13.11 2.61
CA LEU A 111 -0.82 -14.17 1.63
C LEU A 111 0.36 -15.14 1.55
N LYS A 112 0.05 -16.44 1.50
CA LYS A 112 1.01 -17.47 1.11
C LYS A 112 1.03 -17.57 -0.41
N VAL A 113 1.90 -16.81 -1.04
CA VAL A 113 2.02 -16.77 -2.49
C VAL A 113 2.90 -17.90 -3.02
N LYS A 114 2.73 -18.24 -4.29
CA LYS A 114 3.57 -19.22 -4.97
C LYS A 114 4.96 -18.65 -5.26
N TYR A 115 5.03 -17.36 -5.56
CA TYR A 115 6.27 -16.59 -5.78
C TYR A 115 5.96 -15.09 -5.63
N GLU A 116 6.99 -14.30 -5.54
CA GLU A 116 6.91 -12.84 -5.58
C GLU A 116 8.10 -12.31 -6.38
N THR A 117 7.83 -11.58 -7.47
CA THR A 117 8.86 -10.87 -8.23
C THR A 117 9.13 -9.54 -7.55
N LEU A 118 10.30 -9.41 -6.95
CA LEU A 118 10.71 -8.21 -6.23
C LEU A 118 11.01 -7.05 -7.20
N PRO A 119 10.91 -5.80 -6.78
CA PRO A 119 11.22 -4.64 -7.61
C PRO A 119 12.60 -4.71 -8.29
N LEU A 120 13.65 -5.09 -7.53
CA LEU A 120 15.01 -5.26 -8.09
C LEU A 120 15.06 -6.34 -9.17
N ASP A 121 14.36 -7.46 -8.98
CA ASP A 121 14.35 -8.56 -9.94
C ASP A 121 13.61 -8.18 -11.23
N GLY A 122 12.47 -7.49 -11.11
CA GLY A 122 11.74 -6.96 -12.26
C GLY A 122 12.58 -5.96 -13.05
N ILE A 123 13.26 -5.03 -12.36
CA ILE A 123 14.16 -4.05 -12.98
C ILE A 123 15.33 -4.75 -13.68
N LYS A 124 15.99 -5.71 -13.02
CA LYS A 124 17.08 -6.51 -13.66
C LYS A 124 16.59 -7.25 -14.89
N LYS A 125 15.41 -7.87 -14.82
CA LYS A 125 14.83 -8.61 -15.94
C LYS A 125 14.53 -7.70 -17.13
N ARG A 126 13.99 -6.50 -16.87
CA ARG A 126 13.56 -5.57 -17.94
C ARG A 126 14.73 -4.79 -18.55
N PHE A 127 15.67 -4.33 -17.73
CA PHE A 127 16.70 -3.40 -18.14
C PHE A 127 18.10 -4.03 -18.26
N GLY A 128 18.34 -5.19 -17.66
CA GLY A 128 19.68 -5.76 -17.51
C GLY A 128 20.39 -6.19 -18.80
N LYS A 129 19.68 -6.19 -19.95
CA LYS A 129 20.28 -6.41 -21.27
C LYS A 129 20.84 -5.13 -21.87
N ASP A 130 20.32 -3.96 -21.46
CA ASP A 130 20.58 -2.66 -22.06
C ASP A 130 21.38 -1.73 -21.13
N ALA A 131 21.36 -2.00 -19.82
CA ALA A 131 22.02 -1.21 -18.78
C ALA A 131 22.57 -2.08 -17.64
N GLU A 132 23.67 -1.63 -17.04
CA GLU A 132 24.20 -2.19 -15.79
C GLU A 132 23.23 -1.84 -14.63
N ILE A 133 22.81 -2.84 -13.85
CA ILE A 133 21.96 -2.62 -12.67
C ILE A 133 22.79 -2.82 -11.42
N VAL A 134 22.98 -1.77 -10.65
CA VAL A 134 23.66 -1.79 -9.35
C VAL A 134 22.68 -1.57 -8.23
N PHE A 135 22.94 -2.14 -7.07
CA PHE A 135 22.06 -2.07 -5.91
C PHE A 135 22.80 -1.55 -4.68
N ALA A 136 22.14 -0.68 -3.92
CA ALA A 136 22.55 -0.31 -2.57
C ALA A 136 21.33 -0.32 -1.66
N ARG A 137 21.48 -0.83 -0.44
CA ARG A 137 20.36 -1.00 0.47
C ARG A 137 19.79 0.31 0.99
N GLY A 138 20.64 1.27 1.34
CA GLY A 138 20.29 2.62 1.77
C GLY A 138 19.74 2.74 3.18
N TYR A 139 18.90 1.82 3.62
CA TYR A 139 18.36 1.73 4.98
C TYR A 139 18.01 0.29 5.34
N VAL A 140 17.84 0.03 6.65
CA VAL A 140 17.36 -1.26 7.18
C VAL A 140 16.04 -1.02 7.89
N GLY A 141 15.02 -1.75 7.47
CA GLY A 141 13.70 -1.75 8.08
C GLY A 141 13.52 -2.88 9.10
N ASP A 142 12.39 -2.86 9.77
CA ASP A 142 12.00 -3.96 10.67
C ASP A 142 11.91 -5.28 9.90
N PRO A 143 12.28 -6.39 10.55
CA PRO A 143 12.28 -7.70 9.88
C PRO A 143 10.92 -8.09 9.33
N GLY A 144 9.81 -7.77 9.96
CA GLY A 144 8.42 -8.02 9.51
C GLY A 144 8.23 -9.20 8.57
N GLY A 145 7.04 -9.71 8.43
CA GLY A 145 6.76 -10.73 7.42
C GLY A 145 6.44 -12.11 7.99
N GLU A 146 5.79 -12.14 9.16
CA GLU A 146 5.15 -13.35 9.67
C GLU A 146 3.67 -13.08 9.97
N TYR A 147 2.80 -14.01 9.58
CA TYR A 147 1.41 -14.02 10.00
C TYR A 147 0.83 -15.44 9.95
N ASN A 148 0.28 -15.91 11.06
CA ASN A 148 -0.31 -17.24 11.19
C ASN A 148 0.63 -18.37 10.69
N GLY A 149 1.93 -18.28 11.01
CA GLY A 149 2.93 -19.26 10.60
C GLY A 149 3.36 -19.16 9.14
N VAL A 150 2.90 -18.16 8.41
CA VAL A 150 3.43 -17.85 7.06
C VAL A 150 4.56 -16.85 7.22
N VAL A 151 5.76 -17.22 6.77
CA VAL A 151 6.98 -16.41 6.85
C VAL A 151 7.56 -16.17 5.47
N THR A 152 8.29 -15.08 5.29
CA THR A 152 8.98 -14.79 4.01
C THR A 152 10.17 -15.70 3.78
N GLY A 153 10.81 -16.19 4.84
CA GLY A 153 12.09 -16.89 4.78
C GLY A 153 13.29 -16.00 4.43
N GLN A 154 13.09 -14.68 4.24
CA GLN A 154 14.17 -13.75 3.93
C GLN A 154 15.02 -13.44 5.17
N ASN A 155 16.33 -13.40 4.98
CA ASN A 155 17.25 -12.83 5.96
C ASN A 155 17.74 -11.46 5.46
N LEU A 156 17.14 -10.40 5.98
CA LEU A 156 17.48 -9.02 5.66
C LEU A 156 18.28 -8.33 6.77
N LYS A 157 18.93 -9.07 7.66
CA LYS A 157 19.80 -8.49 8.69
C LYS A 157 20.99 -7.77 8.05
N ASP A 158 21.28 -6.58 8.56
CA ASP A 158 22.43 -5.79 8.17
C ASP A 158 22.91 -5.04 9.42
N ASN A 159 24.18 -5.15 9.75
CA ASN A 159 24.76 -4.58 10.96
C ASN A 159 25.46 -3.24 10.70
N ARG A 160 25.43 -2.75 9.45
CA ARG A 160 25.99 -1.45 9.12
C ARG A 160 25.19 -0.33 9.78
N SER A 161 25.89 0.72 10.16
CA SER A 161 25.23 1.93 10.65
C SER A 161 24.42 2.61 9.55
N GLU A 162 23.44 3.37 9.93
CA GLU A 162 22.64 4.19 9.01
C GLU A 162 23.52 5.09 8.13
N LYS A 163 24.56 5.69 8.72
CA LYS A 163 25.51 6.52 7.99
C LYS A 163 26.24 5.74 6.89
N GLU A 164 26.72 4.55 7.17
CA GLU A 164 27.40 3.70 6.18
C GLU A 164 26.46 3.32 5.04
N LEU A 165 25.20 3.02 5.33
CA LEU A 165 24.19 2.68 4.33
C LEU A 165 23.86 3.88 3.43
N ILE A 166 23.73 5.08 4.00
CA ILE A 166 23.47 6.30 3.24
C ILE A 166 24.69 6.68 2.39
N ASP A 167 25.90 6.61 2.95
CA ASP A 167 27.14 6.93 2.23
C ASP A 167 27.35 6.00 1.03
N GLU A 168 27.12 4.69 1.19
CA GLU A 168 27.14 3.72 0.09
C GLU A 168 26.11 4.08 -0.98
N ALA A 169 24.86 4.32 -0.57
CA ALA A 169 23.78 4.66 -1.48
C ALA A 169 24.08 5.93 -2.29
N VAL A 170 24.59 6.97 -1.65
CA VAL A 170 25.00 8.21 -2.30
C VAL A 170 26.16 7.99 -3.27
N LYS A 171 27.16 7.16 -2.90
CA LYS A 171 28.27 6.79 -3.78
C LYS A 171 27.77 6.07 -5.04
N VAL A 172 26.88 5.10 -4.86
CA VAL A 172 26.27 4.34 -5.97
C VAL A 172 25.43 5.26 -6.85
N ALA A 173 24.63 6.15 -6.26
CA ALA A 173 23.80 7.12 -6.99
C ALA A 173 24.66 8.06 -7.87
N LYS A 174 25.79 8.55 -7.35
CA LYS A 174 26.73 9.41 -8.12
C LYS A 174 27.36 8.70 -9.31
N SER A 175 27.51 7.38 -9.25
CA SER A 175 28.12 6.58 -10.31
C SER A 175 27.16 6.11 -11.40
N ALA A 176 25.87 6.36 -11.24
CA ALA A 176 24.81 5.91 -12.14
C ALA A 176 24.28 7.04 -13.02
N ASP A 177 23.76 6.68 -14.18
CA ASP A 177 23.06 7.62 -15.07
C ASP A 177 21.64 7.91 -14.60
N PHE A 178 21.03 6.93 -13.93
CA PHE A 178 19.67 7.02 -13.39
C PHE A 178 19.58 6.33 -12.03
N VAL A 179 18.79 6.88 -11.13
CA VAL A 179 18.53 6.32 -9.79
C VAL A 179 17.05 6.00 -9.64
N VAL A 180 16.75 4.78 -9.21
CA VAL A 180 15.43 4.33 -8.78
C VAL A 180 15.50 4.06 -7.29
N PHE A 181 14.96 4.95 -6.47
CA PHE A 181 14.77 4.69 -5.05
C PHE A 181 13.47 3.92 -4.85
N VAL A 182 13.51 2.78 -4.17
CA VAL A 182 12.34 1.97 -3.82
C VAL A 182 12.23 1.87 -2.31
N GLY A 183 11.33 2.64 -1.76
CA GLY A 183 11.13 2.75 -0.32
C GLY A 183 9.67 2.95 0.04
N GLY A 184 9.42 3.51 1.21
CA GLY A 184 8.08 3.74 1.71
C GLY A 184 7.86 3.06 3.06
N LEU A 185 6.70 2.46 3.21
CA LEU A 185 6.31 1.68 4.38
C LEU A 185 6.59 0.20 4.14
N ASN A 186 6.40 -0.60 5.17
CA ASN A 186 6.33 -2.04 5.06
C ASN A 186 5.12 -2.55 5.87
N LYS A 187 4.97 -3.86 5.98
CA LYS A 187 3.83 -4.47 6.68
C LYS A 187 4.17 -4.83 8.14
N SER A 188 5.13 -4.15 8.74
CA SER A 188 5.45 -4.27 10.17
C SER A 188 4.47 -3.50 11.04
N GLU A 189 4.45 -3.82 12.33
CA GLU A 189 3.63 -3.12 13.31
C GLU A 189 3.91 -1.60 13.29
N PHE A 190 2.87 -0.80 13.46
CA PHE A 190 2.90 0.69 13.38
C PHE A 190 3.30 1.26 12.01
N GLN A 191 3.22 0.47 10.95
CA GLN A 191 3.31 0.92 9.56
C GLN A 191 2.01 0.57 8.82
N ASP A 192 2.06 -0.24 7.74
CA ASP A 192 0.85 -0.70 7.07
C ASP A 192 0.44 -2.09 7.58
N SER A 193 0.04 -2.16 8.86
CA SER A 193 -0.39 -3.39 9.53
C SER A 193 -1.76 -3.24 10.16
N GLU A 194 -2.44 -4.38 10.32
CA GLU A 194 -3.72 -4.47 11.03
C GLU A 194 -3.51 -4.30 12.54
N GLY A 195 -4.38 -3.52 13.18
CA GLY A 195 -4.43 -3.39 14.64
C GLY A 195 -3.43 -2.42 15.28
N ALA A 196 -2.57 -1.78 14.50
CA ALA A 196 -1.59 -0.82 15.01
C ALA A 196 -1.43 0.38 14.06
N ASP A 197 -1.93 1.54 14.48
CA ASP A 197 -1.88 2.76 13.68
C ASP A 197 -0.50 3.40 13.68
N ARG A 198 -0.15 4.01 12.55
CA ARG A 198 1.05 4.85 12.45
C ARG A 198 0.93 6.08 13.34
N LYS A 199 2.06 6.47 13.94
CA LYS A 199 2.16 7.66 14.81
C LYS A 199 2.51 8.93 14.04
N SER A 200 2.98 8.81 12.80
CA SER A 200 3.43 9.91 11.95
C SER A 200 3.17 9.62 10.48
N LEU A 201 3.05 10.67 9.67
CA LEU A 201 3.06 10.58 8.21
C LEU A 201 4.47 10.49 7.62
N SER A 202 5.52 10.73 8.41
CA SER A 202 6.91 10.65 7.93
C SER A 202 7.28 9.23 7.53
N LEU A 203 8.20 9.10 6.59
CA LEU A 203 8.80 7.82 6.26
C LEU A 203 9.69 7.32 7.41
N PRO A 204 9.62 6.02 7.76
CA PRO A 204 10.49 5.45 8.79
C PRO A 204 11.94 5.30 8.30
N TYR A 205 12.86 4.97 9.23
CA TYR A 205 14.25 4.58 8.95
C TYR A 205 15.06 5.67 8.23
N ASN A 206 14.82 6.93 8.54
CA ASN A 206 15.52 8.08 7.94
C ASN A 206 15.46 8.15 6.39
N GLN A 207 14.45 7.53 5.78
CA GLN A 207 14.29 7.53 4.33
C GLN A 207 14.16 8.96 3.77
N ASP A 208 13.58 9.90 4.48
CA ASP A 208 13.47 11.31 4.04
C ASP A 208 14.87 11.94 3.85
N VAL A 209 15.80 11.67 4.77
CA VAL A 209 17.20 12.13 4.67
C VAL A 209 17.91 11.45 3.50
N LEU A 210 17.72 10.14 3.33
CA LEU A 210 18.29 9.39 2.22
C LEU A 210 17.80 9.93 0.88
N ILE A 211 16.49 10.12 0.69
CA ILE A 211 15.90 10.65 -0.55
C ILE A 211 16.48 12.03 -0.89
N SER A 212 16.53 12.95 0.08
CA SER A 212 17.15 14.28 -0.13
C SER A 212 18.63 14.18 -0.48
N SER A 213 19.37 13.21 0.08
CA SER A 213 20.78 12.98 -0.23
C SER A 213 20.96 12.44 -1.65
N LEU A 214 20.06 11.53 -2.08
CA LEU A 214 20.04 11.00 -3.45
C LEU A 214 19.69 12.08 -4.47
N ALA A 215 18.72 12.95 -4.20
CA ALA A 215 18.31 14.06 -5.07
C ALA A 215 19.44 15.09 -5.28
N LYS A 216 20.31 15.26 -4.27
CA LYS A 216 21.53 16.07 -4.40
C LYS A 216 22.61 15.35 -5.22
N ALA A 217 22.70 14.03 -5.08
CA ALA A 217 23.72 13.21 -5.72
C ALA A 217 23.47 12.97 -7.21
N ASN A 218 22.20 12.81 -7.62
CA ASN A 218 21.80 12.53 -9.00
C ASN A 218 20.48 13.22 -9.34
N LYS A 219 20.43 13.95 -10.44
CA LYS A 219 19.23 14.67 -10.89
C LYS A 219 18.25 13.80 -11.66
N ASN A 220 18.68 12.63 -12.14
CA ASN A 220 17.84 11.64 -12.78
C ASN A 220 17.38 10.62 -11.71
N LEU A 221 16.43 11.02 -10.87
CA LEU A 221 15.94 10.24 -9.74
C LEU A 221 14.43 10.01 -9.87
N ALA A 222 14.01 8.75 -9.79
CA ALA A 222 12.64 8.37 -9.55
C ALA A 222 12.50 7.79 -8.13
N VAL A 223 11.60 8.37 -7.34
CA VAL A 223 11.21 7.83 -6.04
C VAL A 223 9.97 6.97 -6.21
N VAL A 224 10.09 5.70 -5.85
CA VAL A 224 9.03 4.70 -5.87
C VAL A 224 8.58 4.44 -4.43
N LEU A 225 7.34 4.82 -4.12
CA LEU A 225 6.74 4.66 -2.80
C LEU A 225 5.88 3.40 -2.76
N VAL A 226 6.31 2.44 -1.97
CA VAL A 226 5.55 1.23 -1.62
C VAL A 226 4.82 1.52 -0.31
N THR A 227 3.58 1.95 -0.39
CA THR A 227 2.76 2.31 0.79
C THR A 227 1.29 2.04 0.53
N GLY A 228 0.52 1.65 1.53
CA GLY A 228 -0.95 1.54 1.47
C GLY A 228 -1.65 2.85 1.82
N ASN A 229 -0.92 3.83 2.34
CA ASN A 229 -1.42 5.09 2.86
C ASN A 229 -0.61 6.28 2.37
N ALA A 230 -1.13 7.50 2.61
CA ALA A 230 -0.39 8.73 2.40
C ALA A 230 0.85 8.82 3.31
N VAL A 231 1.91 9.42 2.79
CA VAL A 231 3.12 9.78 3.54
C VAL A 231 3.45 11.24 3.29
N SER A 232 4.08 11.89 4.25
CA SER A 232 4.65 13.22 4.05
C SER A 232 5.88 13.13 3.15
N MET A 233 6.08 14.17 2.33
CA MET A 233 7.17 14.22 1.35
C MET A 233 7.89 15.56 1.45
N PRO A 234 8.70 15.80 2.50
CA PRO A 234 9.40 17.07 2.68
C PRO A 234 10.33 17.38 1.50
N TRP A 235 10.81 16.36 0.83
CA TRP A 235 11.70 16.37 -0.33
C TRP A 235 11.00 16.49 -1.69
N VAL A 236 9.68 16.64 -1.74
CA VAL A 236 8.88 16.63 -3.00
C VAL A 236 9.38 17.62 -4.05
N LYS A 237 9.91 18.76 -3.63
CA LYS A 237 10.45 19.80 -4.54
C LYS A 237 11.85 19.47 -5.05
N GLU A 238 12.56 18.54 -4.42
CA GLU A 238 13.93 18.15 -4.75
C GLU A 238 13.97 17.00 -5.76
N VAL A 239 12.90 16.23 -5.86
CA VAL A 239 12.82 14.98 -6.64
C VAL A 239 12.05 15.22 -7.95
N PRO A 240 12.61 14.87 -9.11
CA PRO A 240 11.94 15.12 -10.38
C PRO A 240 10.78 14.16 -10.67
N SER A 241 10.81 12.92 -10.20
CA SER A 241 9.75 11.94 -10.48
C SER A 241 9.39 11.09 -9.26
N ILE A 242 8.08 10.90 -9.05
CA ILE A 242 7.52 10.16 -7.91
C ILE A 242 6.41 9.24 -8.40
N LEU A 243 6.52 7.95 -8.04
CA LEU A 243 5.52 6.92 -8.27
C LEU A 243 4.97 6.43 -6.93
N GLN A 244 3.64 6.33 -6.82
CA GLN A 244 2.94 5.63 -5.75
C GLN A 244 2.55 4.25 -6.29
N THR A 245 3.10 3.18 -5.70
CA THR A 245 2.94 1.84 -6.26
C THR A 245 2.07 0.91 -5.40
N TRP A 246 1.66 1.33 -4.22
CA TRP A 246 0.86 0.50 -3.31
C TRP A 246 1.59 -0.82 -2.97
N TYR A 247 0.81 -1.89 -2.71
CA TYR A 247 1.28 -3.27 -2.56
C TYR A 247 0.76 -4.10 -3.73
N LEU A 248 1.57 -4.31 -4.75
CA LEU A 248 1.16 -4.87 -6.05
C LEU A 248 1.15 -6.40 -6.11
N GLY A 249 1.41 -7.09 -5.00
CA GLY A 249 1.37 -8.56 -4.93
C GLY A 249 2.53 -9.23 -5.66
N SER A 250 2.28 -10.44 -6.18
CA SER A 250 3.34 -11.32 -6.73
C SER A 250 4.06 -10.74 -7.95
N GLU A 251 3.40 -9.87 -8.71
CA GLU A 251 3.94 -9.27 -9.94
C GLU A 251 4.48 -7.85 -9.74
N ALA A 252 4.69 -7.41 -8.49
CA ALA A 252 5.10 -6.05 -8.15
C ALA A 252 6.33 -5.57 -8.94
N GLY A 253 7.37 -6.39 -9.03
CA GLY A 253 8.59 -6.05 -9.74
C GLY A 253 8.40 -5.94 -11.24
N ASN A 254 7.65 -6.85 -11.87
CA ASN A 254 7.37 -6.80 -13.29
C ASN A 254 6.51 -5.59 -13.67
N ALA A 255 5.44 -5.31 -12.89
CA ALA A 255 4.57 -4.16 -13.12
C ALA A 255 5.31 -2.82 -12.98
N LEU A 256 6.12 -2.68 -11.92
CA LEU A 256 6.95 -1.50 -11.71
C LEU A 256 7.95 -1.30 -12.87
N ALA A 257 8.65 -2.35 -13.25
CA ALA A 257 9.65 -2.27 -14.32
C ALA A 257 9.03 -1.89 -15.67
N SER A 258 7.83 -2.41 -15.97
CA SER A 258 7.05 -2.06 -17.17
C SER A 258 6.69 -0.57 -17.21
N VAL A 259 6.23 -0.01 -16.10
CA VAL A 259 5.95 1.43 -16.00
C VAL A 259 7.22 2.26 -16.10
N LEU A 260 8.29 1.90 -15.38
CA LEU A 260 9.57 2.63 -15.47
C LEU A 260 10.16 2.66 -16.89
N ALA A 261 9.93 1.61 -17.67
CA ALA A 261 10.40 1.48 -19.05
C ALA A 261 9.51 2.21 -20.08
N GLY A 262 8.27 2.55 -19.71
CA GLY A 262 7.27 3.06 -20.63
C GLY A 262 6.58 1.98 -21.47
N ASP A 263 6.76 0.71 -21.13
CA ASP A 263 6.00 -0.41 -21.73
C ASP A 263 4.52 -0.33 -21.35
N ALA A 264 4.25 0.15 -20.12
CA ALA A 264 2.93 0.54 -19.66
C ALA A 264 2.91 2.05 -19.33
N ASN A 265 1.88 2.74 -19.79
CA ASN A 265 1.65 4.13 -19.46
C ASN A 265 0.92 4.23 -18.11
N PRO A 266 1.44 4.94 -17.10
CA PRO A 266 0.76 5.07 -15.81
C PRO A 266 -0.61 5.71 -15.97
N SER A 267 -1.64 5.07 -15.42
CA SER A 267 -3.03 5.50 -15.53
C SER A 267 -3.74 5.57 -14.17
N GLY A 268 -3.13 5.10 -13.11
CA GLY A 268 -3.67 5.12 -11.76
C GLY A 268 -4.00 6.53 -11.28
N LYS A 269 -5.03 6.64 -10.44
CA LYS A 269 -5.46 7.88 -9.80
C LYS A 269 -5.55 7.68 -8.29
N LEU A 270 -5.18 8.70 -7.52
CA LEU A 270 -5.26 8.63 -6.06
C LEU A 270 -6.70 8.45 -5.58
N PRO A 271 -7.00 7.42 -4.78
CA PRO A 271 -8.34 7.19 -4.23
C PRO A 271 -8.64 8.04 -3.00
N PHE A 272 -7.69 8.85 -2.54
CA PHE A 272 -7.83 9.82 -1.45
C PHE A 272 -6.78 10.93 -1.56
N SER A 273 -7.03 12.07 -0.90
CA SER A 273 -6.08 13.18 -0.87
C SER A 273 -4.86 12.84 -0.01
N PHE A 274 -3.67 13.18 -0.48
CA PHE A 274 -2.44 13.12 0.33
C PHE A 274 -2.29 14.46 1.04
N PRO A 275 -2.39 14.53 2.37
CA PRO A 275 -2.20 15.76 3.12
C PRO A 275 -0.71 16.17 3.15
N VAL A 276 -0.42 17.44 3.38
CA VAL A 276 0.95 17.90 3.64
C VAL A 276 1.42 17.45 5.03
N LYS A 277 0.53 17.50 6.00
CA LYS A 277 0.77 17.09 7.40
C LYS A 277 -0.48 16.43 8.00
N LEU A 278 -0.29 15.71 9.09
CA LEU A 278 -1.34 14.92 9.71
C LEU A 278 -2.55 15.75 10.14
N GLU A 279 -2.30 16.96 10.65
CA GLU A 279 -3.32 17.89 11.14
C GLU A 279 -4.18 18.51 10.01
N ASP A 280 -3.83 18.27 8.76
CA ASP A 280 -4.66 18.69 7.62
C ASP A 280 -5.91 17.80 7.44
N ASN A 281 -5.93 16.63 8.06
CA ASN A 281 -7.10 15.75 8.09
C ASN A 281 -8.11 16.19 9.15
N GLY A 282 -9.42 16.12 8.83
CA GLY A 282 -10.50 16.59 9.69
C GLY A 282 -10.49 15.95 11.08
N ALA A 283 -10.46 14.65 11.16
CA ALA A 283 -10.46 13.92 12.43
C ALA A 283 -9.28 14.30 13.35
N HIS A 284 -8.08 14.49 12.78
CA HIS A 284 -6.91 14.95 13.55
C HIS A 284 -7.02 16.42 13.94
N LYS A 285 -7.49 17.28 13.01
CA LYS A 285 -7.67 18.71 13.27
C LYS A 285 -8.66 18.98 14.39
N LEU A 286 -9.71 18.18 14.46
CA LEU A 286 -10.76 18.28 15.48
C LEU A 286 -10.40 17.51 16.76
N GLY A 287 -9.30 16.77 16.79
CA GLY A 287 -8.89 15.95 17.94
C GLY A 287 -9.75 14.73 18.17
N GLU A 288 -10.42 14.23 17.14
CA GLU A 288 -11.35 13.10 17.20
C GLU A 288 -10.68 11.77 16.99
N PHE A 289 -9.53 11.74 16.33
CA PHE A 289 -8.69 10.55 16.17
C PHE A 289 -7.31 10.79 16.83
N PRO A 290 -6.80 9.84 17.60
CA PRO A 290 -7.29 8.48 17.89
C PRO A 290 -8.42 8.40 18.91
N GLY A 291 -9.07 9.51 19.28
CA GLY A 291 -10.15 9.63 20.22
C GLY A 291 -9.91 10.71 21.26
N ASN A 292 -10.81 10.86 22.22
CA ASN A 292 -10.72 11.89 23.25
C ASN A 292 -9.44 11.71 24.09
N LYS A 293 -8.58 12.74 24.10
CA LYS A 293 -7.28 12.70 24.77
C LYS A 293 -7.41 12.50 26.30
N GLU A 294 -8.45 13.05 26.91
CA GLU A 294 -8.69 12.90 28.37
C GLU A 294 -9.10 11.46 28.70
N GLU A 295 -9.94 10.85 27.86
CA GLU A 295 -10.33 9.44 28.02
C GLU A 295 -9.14 8.50 27.79
N ILE A 296 -8.30 8.78 26.81
CA ILE A 296 -7.05 8.01 26.56
C ILE A 296 -6.11 8.15 27.75
N ALA A 297 -5.90 9.38 28.26
CA ALA A 297 -5.07 9.63 29.43
C ALA A 297 -5.62 8.92 30.69
N ALA A 298 -6.94 8.81 30.82
CA ALA A 298 -7.60 8.05 31.87
C ALA A 298 -7.53 6.51 31.68
N GLY A 299 -6.84 6.05 30.64
CA GLY A 299 -6.63 4.62 30.37
C GLY A 299 -7.80 3.91 29.67
N LYS A 300 -8.77 4.65 29.12
CA LYS A 300 -9.82 4.07 28.28
C LYS A 300 -9.23 3.57 26.96
N GLY A 301 -9.92 2.63 26.31
CA GLY A 301 -9.52 2.06 25.01
C GLY A 301 -8.44 0.97 25.10
N LYS A 302 -7.89 0.68 26.27
CA LYS A 302 -6.94 -0.41 26.46
C LYS A 302 -7.60 -1.79 26.49
N ASP A 303 -8.90 -1.81 26.73
CA ASP A 303 -9.69 -3.03 26.82
C ASP A 303 -11.09 -2.75 26.23
N LYS A 304 -11.66 -3.78 25.61
CA LYS A 304 -12.99 -3.70 24.97
C LYS A 304 -14.14 -3.38 25.92
N ASN A 305 -13.96 -3.56 27.23
CA ASN A 305 -14.93 -3.23 28.25
C ASN A 305 -14.85 -1.78 28.70
N ASN A 306 -13.85 -1.03 28.26
CA ASN A 306 -13.61 0.36 28.56
C ASN A 306 -13.35 1.17 27.29
N PRO A 307 -14.34 1.31 26.37
CA PRO A 307 -14.17 1.94 25.08
C PRO A 307 -13.95 3.43 25.18
N ILE A 308 -13.26 3.98 24.16
CA ILE A 308 -13.18 5.43 23.94
C ILE A 308 -14.42 5.87 23.15
N ASN A 309 -14.94 7.05 23.48
CA ASN A 309 -15.96 7.68 22.66
C ASN A 309 -15.32 8.38 21.45
N ILE A 310 -15.75 8.04 20.28
CA ILE A 310 -15.34 8.67 19.03
C ILE A 310 -16.50 9.50 18.49
N LYS A 311 -16.21 10.76 18.16
CA LYS A 311 -17.17 11.68 17.54
C LYS A 311 -16.80 11.91 16.10
N TYR A 312 -17.78 12.20 15.26
CA TYR A 312 -17.63 12.51 13.84
C TYR A 312 -18.16 13.92 13.58
N ASN A 313 -17.57 14.93 14.25
CA ASN A 313 -18.02 16.33 14.15
C ASN A 313 -17.71 16.94 12.78
N GLU A 314 -16.81 16.34 12.00
CA GLU A 314 -16.59 16.70 10.60
C GLU A 314 -17.81 16.38 9.71
N GLY A 315 -18.71 15.50 10.17
CA GLY A 315 -19.93 15.09 9.46
C GLY A 315 -19.59 14.48 8.09
N ILE A 316 -20.18 15.02 7.02
CA ILE A 316 -19.93 14.56 5.64
C ILE A 316 -18.64 15.09 5.04
N PHE A 317 -17.93 15.98 5.74
CA PHE A 317 -16.71 16.63 5.23
C PHE A 317 -15.49 15.77 5.51
N VAL A 318 -15.40 14.61 4.84
CA VAL A 318 -14.29 13.66 4.93
C VAL A 318 -13.47 13.69 3.65
N GLY A 319 -12.17 13.50 3.75
CA GLY A 319 -11.24 13.45 2.62
C GLY A 319 -11.23 14.74 1.81
N TYR A 320 -11.41 14.68 0.49
CA TYR A 320 -11.36 15.85 -0.38
C TYR A 320 -12.42 16.91 -0.03
N ARG A 321 -13.60 16.51 0.46
CA ARG A 321 -14.64 17.47 0.89
C ARG A 321 -14.17 18.33 2.05
N TRP A 322 -13.39 17.78 2.98
CA TRP A 322 -12.78 18.54 4.06
C TRP A 322 -11.75 19.54 3.51
N HIS A 323 -10.84 19.07 2.67
CA HIS A 323 -9.82 19.93 2.05
C HIS A 323 -10.45 21.11 1.29
N ASP A 324 -11.43 20.85 0.45
CA ASP A 324 -12.11 21.87 -0.35
C ASP A 324 -12.89 22.86 0.54
N THR A 325 -13.72 22.34 1.48
CA THR A 325 -14.56 23.19 2.33
C THR A 325 -13.75 24.07 3.29
N LYS A 326 -12.60 23.57 3.77
CA LYS A 326 -11.72 24.29 4.69
C LYS A 326 -10.59 25.05 3.99
N ASN A 327 -10.54 25.05 2.66
CA ASN A 327 -9.48 25.64 1.86
C ASN A 327 -8.07 25.16 2.27
N ILE A 328 -7.93 23.89 2.59
CA ILE A 328 -6.66 23.25 2.95
C ILE A 328 -6.11 22.59 1.69
N LYS A 329 -5.03 23.14 1.12
CA LYS A 329 -4.39 22.57 -0.06
C LYS A 329 -3.70 21.25 0.29
N PRO A 330 -4.11 20.12 -0.30
CA PRO A 330 -3.40 18.86 -0.11
C PRO A 330 -2.07 18.87 -0.87
N LEU A 331 -1.17 17.94 -0.51
CA LEU A 331 0.05 17.68 -1.28
C LEU A 331 -0.30 17.15 -2.67
N PHE A 332 -1.18 16.15 -2.72
CA PHE A 332 -1.81 15.65 -3.95
C PHE A 332 -3.30 15.44 -3.70
N SER A 333 -4.13 15.92 -4.61
CA SER A 333 -5.59 15.84 -4.48
C SER A 333 -6.10 14.42 -4.76
N PHE A 334 -7.25 14.08 -4.22
CA PHE A 334 -8.06 12.95 -4.70
C PHE A 334 -8.18 13.00 -6.22
N GLY A 335 -8.01 11.86 -6.87
CA GLY A 335 -8.08 11.74 -8.33
C GLY A 335 -6.79 12.19 -9.07
N HIS A 336 -5.76 12.68 -8.34
CA HIS A 336 -4.48 13.03 -8.95
C HIS A 336 -3.75 11.80 -9.50
N GLY A 337 -3.17 11.96 -10.67
CA GLY A 337 -2.31 11.00 -11.33
C GLY A 337 -1.98 11.50 -12.72
N LEU A 338 -0.70 11.53 -13.04
CA LEU A 338 -0.17 11.96 -14.34
C LEU A 338 -0.10 10.76 -15.30
N SER A 339 0.19 11.05 -16.55
CA SER A 339 0.43 10.10 -17.63
C SER A 339 1.72 10.50 -18.35
N TYR A 340 2.35 9.57 -19.05
CA TYR A 340 3.44 9.91 -19.98
C TYR A 340 2.94 10.64 -21.22
N THR A 341 1.65 10.52 -21.51
CA THR A 341 0.97 11.21 -22.60
C THR A 341 0.24 12.46 -22.10
N THR A 342 0.02 13.40 -22.97
CA THR A 342 -0.80 14.60 -22.73
C THR A 342 -2.15 14.46 -23.40
N PHE A 343 -3.17 15.16 -22.85
CA PHE A 343 -4.53 15.13 -23.36
C PHE A 343 -4.98 16.56 -23.67
N GLU A 344 -5.58 16.76 -24.82
CA GLU A 344 -6.25 18.00 -25.19
C GLU A 344 -7.74 17.75 -25.25
N ILE A 345 -8.51 18.44 -24.40
CA ILE A 345 -9.97 18.35 -24.40
C ILE A 345 -10.50 19.46 -25.27
N GLY A 346 -11.01 19.10 -26.43
CA GLY A 346 -11.67 20.02 -27.33
C GLY A 346 -12.99 20.54 -26.79
N LYS A 347 -13.54 21.57 -27.45
CA LYS A 347 -14.91 22.03 -27.17
C LYS A 347 -15.90 20.93 -27.56
N VAL A 348 -16.82 20.63 -26.64
CA VAL A 348 -18.01 19.81 -26.91
C VAL A 348 -19.01 20.62 -27.71
#